data_c3545577635f34e3940f6a5ec7c0e161
#
_entry.id   c3545577635f34e3940f6a5ec7c0e161
#
_cell.length_a   1.000
_cell.length_b   1.000
_cell.length_c   1.000
_cell.angle_alpha   90.00
_cell.angle_beta   90.00
_cell.angle_gamma   90.00
#
_symmetry.space_group_name_H-M   'P 1'
#
loop_
_entity.id
_entity.type
_entity.pdbx_description
1 polymer ?
#
loop_
_entity_poly.entity_id
_entity_poly.type
_entity_poly.pdbx_seq_one_letter_code
_entity_poly.pdbx_strand_id
1 'polypeptide(L)'
;MSVEDWRRKIYEIDRKLVELLNERSKCVVEIGQLKKTDGSPLYQPDREREVLAGVERANRGPLSAAAIRRLFERILDEARSVERTVMHDEAKKAGE
;
A
#
# COMPACT_ATOMS: atom_id res chain seq x y z
N MET A 1 -27.87 -19.02 3.80
CA MET A 1 -27.00 -18.20 2.93
C MET A 1 -26.55 -19.03 1.74
N SER A 2 -26.88 -18.57 0.55
CA SER A 2 -26.44 -19.21 -0.69
C SER A 2 -25.04 -18.74 -1.08
N VAL A 3 -24.46 -19.40 -2.10
CA VAL A 3 -23.19 -18.95 -2.69
C VAL A 3 -23.32 -17.52 -3.20
N GLU A 4 -24.47 -17.18 -3.82
CA GLU A 4 -24.69 -15.84 -4.35
C GLU A 4 -24.76 -14.78 -3.24
N ASP A 5 -25.31 -15.12 -2.07
CA ASP A 5 -25.35 -14.21 -0.93
C ASP A 5 -23.92 -13.90 -0.44
N TRP A 6 -23.08 -14.91 -0.36
CA TRP A 6 -21.67 -14.75 0.05
C TRP A 6 -20.87 -13.97 -0.99
N ARG A 7 -21.10 -14.20 -2.28
CA ARG A 7 -20.45 -13.45 -3.35
C ARG A 7 -20.83 -11.97 -3.32
N ARG A 8 -22.08 -11.66 -3.02
CA ARG A 8 -22.55 -10.28 -2.87
C ARG A 8 -21.83 -9.59 -1.73
N LYS A 9 -21.65 -10.31 -0.62
CA LYS A 9 -20.90 -9.82 0.53
C LYS A 9 -19.43 -9.57 0.18
N ILE A 10 -18.82 -10.47 -0.59
CA ILE A 10 -17.44 -10.30 -1.08
C ILE A 10 -17.33 -9.04 -1.93
N TYR A 11 -18.26 -8.78 -2.84
CA TYR A 11 -18.22 -7.57 -3.68
C TYR A 11 -18.27 -6.29 -2.84
N GLU A 12 -19.05 -6.27 -1.78
CA GLU A 12 -19.08 -5.12 -0.86
C GLU A 12 -17.73 -4.94 -0.15
N ILE A 13 -17.13 -6.03 0.29
CA ILE A 13 -15.80 -6.01 0.92
C ILE A 13 -14.75 -5.53 -0.08
N ASP A 14 -14.81 -6.02 -1.32
CA ASP A 14 -13.86 -5.62 -2.36
C ASP A 14 -13.89 -4.11 -2.60
N ARG A 15 -15.07 -3.50 -2.61
CA ARG A 15 -15.19 -2.04 -2.74
C ARG A 15 -14.52 -1.31 -1.60
N LYS A 16 -14.70 -1.80 -0.37
CA LYS A 16 -14.04 -1.23 0.81
C LYS A 16 -12.54 -1.40 0.73
N LEU A 17 -12.06 -2.54 0.23
CA LEU A 17 -10.63 -2.77 0.02
C LEU A 17 -10.04 -1.76 -0.96
N VAL A 18 -10.73 -1.51 -2.08
CA VAL A 18 -10.28 -0.52 -3.06
C VAL A 18 -10.21 0.87 -2.42
N GLU A 19 -11.23 1.26 -1.66
CA GLU A 19 -11.24 2.54 -0.94
C GLU A 19 -10.07 2.66 0.03
N LEU A 20 -9.81 1.60 0.82
CA LEU A 20 -8.71 1.60 1.80
C LEU A 20 -7.35 1.63 1.12
N LEU A 21 -7.18 0.89 0.03
CA LEU A 21 -5.94 0.92 -0.74
C LEU A 21 -5.66 2.31 -1.29
N ASN A 22 -6.70 3.01 -1.76
CA ASN A 22 -6.53 4.38 -2.26
C ASN A 22 -6.29 5.40 -1.14
N GLU A 23 -6.91 5.23 0.02
CA GLU A 23 -6.61 6.05 1.19
C GLU A 23 -5.15 5.90 1.60
N ARG A 24 -4.66 4.65 1.63
CA ARG A 24 -3.26 4.36 1.91
C ARG A 24 -2.34 5.02 0.89
N SER A 25 -2.70 4.94 -0.39
CA SER A 25 -1.92 5.54 -1.48
C SER A 25 -1.87 7.06 -1.39
N LYS A 26 -2.94 7.71 -0.93
CA LYS A 26 -2.94 9.16 -0.69
C LYS A 26 -1.90 9.53 0.38
N CYS A 27 -1.79 8.72 1.42
CA CYS A 27 -0.74 8.92 2.44
C CYS A 27 0.65 8.74 1.83
N VAL A 28 0.82 7.76 0.96
CA VAL A 28 2.09 7.50 0.26
C VAL A 28 2.47 8.70 -0.62
N VAL A 29 1.50 9.31 -1.30
CA VAL A 29 1.74 10.52 -2.10
C VAL A 29 2.29 11.64 -1.22
N GLU A 30 1.68 11.87 -0.05
CA GLU A 30 2.14 12.91 0.89
C GLU A 30 3.55 12.62 1.39
N ILE A 31 3.85 11.36 1.70
CA ILE A 31 5.20 10.94 2.11
C ILE A 31 6.21 11.20 0.99
N GLY A 32 5.84 10.87 -0.24
CA GLY A 32 6.70 11.12 -1.41
C GLY A 32 7.04 12.59 -1.59
N GLN A 33 6.07 13.47 -1.38
CA GLN A 33 6.28 14.91 -1.45
C GLN A 33 7.23 15.41 -0.35
N LEU A 34 7.07 14.89 0.86
CA LEU A 34 7.95 15.23 1.99
C LEU A 34 9.38 14.74 1.77
N LYS A 35 9.54 13.53 1.26
CA LYS A 35 10.87 12.97 0.94
C LYS A 35 11.62 13.79 -0.10
N LYS A 36 10.91 14.36 -1.04
CA LYS A 36 11.49 15.26 -2.03
C LYS A 36 12.20 16.45 -1.41
N THR A 37 11.57 17.04 -0.41
CA THR A 37 12.09 18.24 0.24
C THR A 37 13.17 17.94 1.28
N ASP A 38 13.12 16.79 1.95
CA ASP A 38 14.07 16.43 2.99
C ASP A 38 15.22 15.53 2.53
N GLY A 39 15.18 15.07 1.28
CA GLY A 39 16.23 14.23 0.71
C GLY A 39 16.24 12.78 1.17
N SER A 40 15.20 12.31 1.84
CA SER A 40 15.11 10.93 2.28
C SER A 40 15.06 9.96 1.10
N PRO A 41 15.64 8.74 1.25
CA PRO A 41 15.63 7.77 0.16
C PRO A 41 14.24 7.22 -0.10
N LEU A 42 13.94 6.92 -1.37
CA LEU A 42 12.69 6.27 -1.78
C LEU A 42 12.54 4.89 -1.13
N TYR A 43 13.58 4.07 -1.23
CA TYR A 43 13.57 2.69 -0.73
C TYR A 43 14.14 2.62 0.68
N GLN A 44 13.33 2.15 1.63
CA GLN A 44 13.71 2.01 3.03
C GLN A 44 13.38 0.58 3.48
N PRO A 45 14.31 -0.38 3.29
CA PRO A 45 14.03 -1.80 3.56
C PRO A 45 13.70 -2.10 5.02
N ASP A 46 14.28 -1.38 5.97
CA ASP A 46 13.96 -1.55 7.40
C ASP A 46 12.50 -1.18 7.68
N ARG A 47 12.03 -0.10 7.06
CA ARG A 47 10.63 0.34 7.19
C ARG A 47 9.68 -0.69 6.60
N GLU A 48 10.01 -1.26 5.44
CA GLU A 48 9.18 -2.27 4.80
C GLU A 48 9.10 -3.54 5.67
N ARG A 49 10.20 -3.94 6.30
CA ARG A 49 10.20 -5.07 7.24
C ARG A 49 9.29 -4.81 8.44
N GLU A 50 9.28 -3.59 8.97
CA GLU A 50 8.37 -3.20 10.06
C GLU A 50 6.92 -3.31 9.65
N VAL A 51 6.57 -2.87 8.44
CA VAL A 51 5.20 -2.96 7.92
C VAL A 51 4.78 -4.42 7.84
N LEU A 52 5.62 -5.27 7.25
CA LEU A 52 5.31 -6.70 7.09
C LEU A 52 5.14 -7.39 8.45
N ALA A 53 6.02 -7.13 9.39
CA ALA A 53 5.91 -7.68 10.74
C ALA A 53 4.64 -7.21 11.43
N GLY A 54 4.29 -5.94 11.25
CA GLY A 54 3.09 -5.35 11.85
C GLY A 54 1.79 -5.97 11.34
N VAL A 55 1.68 -6.17 10.02
CA VAL A 55 0.46 -6.76 9.45
C VAL A 55 0.35 -8.25 9.78
N GLU A 56 1.47 -8.97 9.86
CA GLU A 56 1.47 -10.36 10.30
C GLU A 56 0.96 -10.48 11.73
N ARG A 57 1.40 -9.60 12.64
CA ARG A 57 0.92 -9.56 14.03
C ARG A 57 -0.57 -9.20 14.13
N ALA A 58 -1.04 -8.34 13.25
CA ALA A 58 -2.45 -7.91 13.24
C ALA A 58 -3.38 -8.98 12.68
N ASN A 59 -2.84 -9.97 11.98
CA ASN A 59 -3.64 -10.99 11.32
C ASN A 59 -4.31 -11.93 12.34
N ARG A 60 -5.63 -12.11 12.19
CA ARG A 60 -6.43 -13.02 13.02
C ARG A 60 -6.95 -14.22 12.23
N GLY A 61 -6.52 -14.39 10.98
CA GLY A 61 -7.03 -15.44 10.12
C GLY A 61 -8.44 -15.14 9.61
N PRO A 62 -8.97 -15.98 8.71
CA PRO A 62 -8.45 -17.28 8.27
C PRO A 62 -7.27 -17.26 7.30
N LEU A 63 -6.84 -16.09 6.78
CA LEU A 63 -5.64 -16.02 5.95
C LEU A 63 -4.41 -16.34 6.80
N SER A 64 -3.47 -17.11 6.23
CA SER A 64 -2.21 -17.40 6.89
C SER A 64 -1.31 -16.15 6.97
N ALA A 65 -0.37 -16.16 7.90
CA ALA A 65 0.63 -15.10 7.99
C ALA A 65 1.41 -14.96 6.67
N ALA A 66 1.75 -16.09 6.04
CA ALA A 66 2.45 -16.08 4.75
C ALA A 66 1.62 -15.45 3.64
N ALA A 67 0.30 -15.69 3.60
CA ALA A 67 -0.59 -15.07 2.63
C ALA A 67 -0.68 -13.55 2.84
N ILE A 68 -0.82 -13.11 4.09
CA ILE A 68 -0.83 -11.68 4.44
C ILE A 68 0.48 -11.03 4.00
N ARG A 69 1.61 -11.69 4.26
CA ARG A 69 2.92 -11.19 3.85
C ARG A 69 3.00 -10.98 2.34
N ARG A 70 2.60 -11.98 1.55
CA ARG A 70 2.62 -11.88 0.07
C ARG A 70 1.76 -10.74 -0.45
N LEU A 71 0.56 -10.57 0.11
CA LEU A 71 -0.34 -9.49 -0.29
C LEU A 71 0.27 -8.12 0.03
N PHE A 72 0.86 -7.97 1.21
CA PHE A 72 1.47 -6.69 1.60
C PHE A 72 2.79 -6.44 0.90
N GLU A 73 3.54 -7.46 0.50
CA GLU A 73 4.70 -7.27 -0.36
C GLU A 73 4.28 -6.60 -1.67
N ARG A 74 3.16 -7.02 -2.25
CA ARG A 74 2.63 -6.39 -3.46
C ARG A 74 2.14 -4.97 -3.19
N ILE A 75 1.46 -4.75 -2.08
CA ILE A 75 1.02 -3.39 -1.69
C ILE A 75 2.22 -2.46 -1.54
N LEU A 76 3.30 -2.93 -0.93
CA LEU A 76 4.54 -2.14 -0.77
C LEU A 76 5.21 -1.87 -2.13
N ASP A 77 5.22 -2.84 -3.04
CA ASP A 77 5.74 -2.65 -4.40
C ASP A 77 4.97 -1.54 -5.12
N GLU A 78 3.64 -1.57 -5.05
CA GLU A 78 2.81 -0.55 -5.67
C GLU A 78 2.99 0.82 -5.00
N ALA A 79 3.16 0.84 -3.67
CA ALA A 79 3.42 2.07 -2.93
C ALA A 79 4.74 2.72 -3.38
N ARG A 80 5.80 1.94 -3.57
CA ARG A 80 7.07 2.46 -4.09
C ARG A 80 6.92 3.04 -5.48
N SER A 81 6.10 2.41 -6.31
CA SER A 81 5.81 2.90 -7.66
C SER A 81 5.10 4.26 -7.63
N VAL A 82 4.10 4.41 -6.77
CA VAL A 82 3.38 5.67 -6.58
C VAL A 82 4.34 6.76 -6.09
N GLU A 83 5.14 6.45 -5.09
CA GLU A 83 6.11 7.38 -4.49
C GLU A 83 7.15 7.83 -5.51
N ARG A 84 7.67 6.91 -6.32
CA ARG A 84 8.62 7.20 -7.39
C ARG A 84 8.01 8.14 -8.41
N THR A 85 6.78 7.91 -8.82
CA THR A 85 6.05 8.77 -9.76
C THR A 85 5.92 10.19 -9.24
N VAL A 86 5.51 10.34 -7.98
CA VAL A 86 5.38 11.66 -7.33
C VAL A 86 6.72 12.39 -7.33
N MET A 87 7.78 11.72 -6.92
CA MET A 87 9.13 12.31 -6.84
C MET A 87 9.66 12.69 -8.22
N HIS A 88 9.42 11.84 -9.21
CA HIS A 88 9.91 12.04 -10.59
C HIS A 88 9.15 13.13 -11.32
N ASP A 89 7.82 13.14 -11.25
CA ASP A 89 6.98 14.07 -11.98
C ASP A 89 7.26 15.53 -11.60
N GLU A 90 7.44 15.81 -10.30
CA GLU A 90 7.76 17.15 -9.85
C GLU A 90 9.19 17.57 -10.23
N ALA A 91 10.14 16.63 -10.21
CA ALA A 91 11.50 16.89 -10.69
C ALA A 91 11.46 17.28 -12.17
N LYS A 92 10.63 16.60 -12.97
CA LYS A 92 10.42 16.88 -14.38
C LYS A 92 9.79 18.25 -14.59
N LYS A 93 8.77 18.59 -13.79
CA LYS A 93 8.11 19.91 -13.84
C LYS A 93 9.05 21.04 -13.46
N ALA A 94 9.90 20.82 -12.47
CA ALA A 94 10.90 21.80 -12.05
C ALA A 94 11.98 22.02 -13.12
N GLY A 95 12.23 21.02 -13.99
CA GLY A 95 13.17 21.11 -15.09
C GLY A 95 12.65 21.81 -16.33
N GLU A 96 11.36 22.05 -16.40
CA GLU A 96 10.72 22.76 -17.51
C GLU A 96 10.78 24.28 -17.28
#